data_42d6d3e83a9dd6a23a48a2e796ae6ded
#
_entry.id   42d6d3e83a9dd6a23a48a2e796ae6ded
#
_cell.length_a   1.000
_cell.length_b   1.000
_cell.length_c   1.000
_cell.angle_alpha   90.00
_cell.angle_beta   90.00
_cell.angle_gamma   90.00
#
_symmetry.space_group_name_H-M   'P 1'
#
loop_
_entity.id
_entity.type
_entity.pdbx_description
1 polymer ?
#
loop_
_entity_poly.entity_id
_entity_poly.type
_entity_poly.pdbx_seq_one_letter_code
_entity_poly.pdbx_strand_id
1 'polypeptide(L)'
;MYDDWRSENIQWMAQEETRTNPDGTPYYERIQAPWDFQGYVLMKWHNDRKATEKNLSPMSNSTIDMKYHGRLITDEAFDSSYLRTQPRDSVFRTKLNNTINGWIIGVSQMHVGDSCTIVIPYMQGYGTSGSGNRIKP
;
A
#
# COMPACT_ATOMS: atom_id res chain seq x y z
N MET A 1 -11.33 22.61 -7.02
CA MET A 1 -12.36 21.55 -6.92
C MET A 1 -11.86 20.34 -6.14
N TYR A 2 -10.62 19.88 -6.36
CA TYR A 2 -10.08 18.73 -5.65
C TYR A 2 -9.18 19.10 -4.44
N ASP A 3 -9.00 20.39 -4.16
CA ASP A 3 -8.11 20.84 -3.10
C ASP A 3 -8.58 20.40 -1.71
N ASP A 4 -9.90 20.43 -1.46
CA ASP A 4 -10.46 19.97 -0.18
C ASP A 4 -10.23 18.47 0.02
N TRP A 5 -10.45 17.67 -1.02
CA TRP A 5 -10.21 16.24 -1.00
C TRP A 5 -8.74 15.93 -0.70
N ARG A 6 -7.84 16.63 -1.41
CA ARG A 6 -6.40 16.48 -1.21
C ARG A 6 -6.00 16.86 0.21
N SER A 7 -6.53 17.96 0.72
CA SER A 7 -6.27 18.40 2.09
C SER A 7 -6.76 17.39 3.12
N GLU A 8 -7.93 16.80 2.91
CA GLU A 8 -8.47 15.74 3.78
C GLU A 8 -7.54 14.52 3.80
N ASN A 9 -7.04 14.12 2.65
CA ASN A 9 -6.11 12.99 2.55
C ASN A 9 -4.79 13.31 3.26
N ILE A 10 -4.25 14.50 3.09
CA ILE A 10 -3.01 14.93 3.74
C ILE A 10 -3.19 14.96 5.27
N GLN A 11 -4.30 15.51 5.76
CA GLN A 11 -4.59 15.56 7.19
C GLN A 11 -4.79 14.16 7.77
N TRP A 12 -5.52 13.30 7.06
CA TRP A 12 -5.72 11.92 7.47
C TRP A 12 -4.39 11.18 7.58
N MET A 13 -3.52 11.37 6.61
CA MET A 13 -2.19 10.75 6.57
C MET A 13 -1.33 11.23 7.74
N ALA A 14 -1.37 12.53 8.06
CA ALA A 14 -0.64 13.10 9.18
C ALA A 14 -1.12 12.51 10.52
N GLN A 15 -2.42 12.31 10.67
CA GLN A 15 -2.98 11.65 11.86
C GLN A 15 -2.55 10.19 11.97
N GLU A 16 -2.60 9.45 10.87
CA GLU A 16 -2.22 8.05 10.87
C GLU A 16 -0.73 7.85 11.16
N GLU A 17 0.13 8.75 10.69
CA GLU A 17 1.58 8.68 11.01
C GLU A 17 1.87 8.74 12.50
N THR A 18 1.04 9.42 13.26
CA THR A 18 1.22 9.59 14.71
C THR A 18 0.43 8.60 15.54
N ARG A 19 -0.35 7.73 14.88
CA ARG A 19 -1.16 6.73 15.56
C ARG A 19 -0.29 5.77 16.35
N THR A 20 -0.71 5.48 17.58
CA THR A 20 0.02 4.57 18.47
C THR A 20 -0.87 3.41 18.91
N ASN A 21 -0.23 2.32 19.29
CA ASN A 21 -0.87 1.20 19.98
C ASN A 21 -1.18 1.61 21.44
N PRO A 22 -2.03 0.84 22.16
CA PRO A 22 -2.32 1.12 23.58
C PRO A 22 -1.08 1.17 24.47
N ASP A 23 0.02 0.50 24.10
CA ASP A 23 1.28 0.50 24.84
C ASP A 23 2.20 1.69 24.50
N GLY A 24 1.74 2.59 23.61
CA GLY A 24 2.49 3.78 23.21
C GLY A 24 3.45 3.57 22.02
N THR A 25 3.59 2.34 21.51
CA THR A 25 4.42 2.09 20.32
C THR A 25 3.73 2.56 19.04
N PRO A 26 4.49 2.91 17.98
CA PRO A 26 3.88 3.30 16.70
C PRO A 26 2.99 2.18 16.13
N TYR A 27 1.81 2.57 15.67
CA TYR A 27 0.89 1.62 15.03
C TYR A 27 1.40 1.16 13.67
N TYR A 28 1.97 2.09 12.90
CA TYR A 28 2.55 1.82 11.59
C TYR A 28 4.06 1.92 11.62
N GLU A 29 4.72 1.13 10.76
CA GLU A 29 6.13 1.29 10.42
C GLU A 29 6.24 2.17 9.18
N ARG A 30 7.07 3.22 9.24
CA ARG A 30 7.32 4.10 8.08
C ARG A 30 8.42 3.52 7.22
N ILE A 31 8.11 3.23 5.98
CA ILE A 31 9.06 2.68 4.99
C ILE A 31 9.34 3.75 3.95
N GLN A 32 10.59 4.15 3.85
CA GLN A 32 11.04 5.18 2.92
C GLN A 32 11.40 4.57 1.57
N ALA A 33 11.07 5.31 0.48
CA ALA A 33 11.48 4.92 -0.87
C ALA A 33 12.99 5.01 -1.02
N PRO A 34 13.67 3.98 -1.60
CA PRO A 34 15.11 4.04 -1.80
C PRO A 34 15.57 5.15 -2.75
N TRP A 35 14.68 5.57 -3.68
CA TRP A 35 15.00 6.56 -4.72
C TRP A 35 14.61 7.99 -4.37
N ASP A 36 13.80 8.18 -3.33
CA ASP A 36 13.26 9.49 -2.96
C ASP A 36 13.05 9.54 -1.46
N PHE A 37 13.86 10.34 -0.80
CA PHE A 37 13.81 10.39 0.65
C PHE A 37 12.54 11.06 1.20
N GLN A 38 11.77 11.75 0.35
CA GLN A 38 10.45 12.29 0.72
C GLN A 38 9.32 11.29 0.43
N GLY A 39 9.59 10.27 -0.38
CA GLY A 39 8.61 9.23 -0.68
C GLY A 39 8.58 8.15 0.40
N TYR A 40 7.39 7.81 0.88
CA TYR A 40 7.23 6.82 1.92
C TYR A 40 5.84 6.19 1.88
N VAL A 41 5.71 5.05 2.57
CA VAL A 41 4.43 4.42 2.90
C VAL A 41 4.42 4.05 4.37
N LEU A 42 3.24 3.82 4.93
CA LEU A 42 3.08 3.29 6.27
C LEU A 42 2.62 1.83 6.15
N MET A 43 3.19 0.95 6.96
CA MET A 43 2.86 -0.47 6.93
C MET A 43 2.46 -0.99 8.31
N LYS A 44 1.41 -1.78 8.34
CA LYS A 44 0.99 -2.56 9.52
C LYS A 44 0.99 -4.03 9.15
N TRP A 45 1.87 -4.80 9.79
CA TRP A 45 1.98 -6.24 9.57
C TRP A 45 0.89 -6.99 10.34
N HIS A 46 0.28 -7.98 9.69
CA HIS A 46 -0.79 -8.79 10.28
C HIS A 46 -0.36 -10.21 10.62
N ASN A 47 0.88 -10.58 10.30
CA ASN A 47 1.43 -11.91 10.57
C ASN A 47 2.74 -11.80 11.34
N ASP A 48 3.22 -12.93 11.88
CA ASP A 48 4.54 -13.02 12.47
C ASP A 48 5.60 -13.05 11.37
N ARG A 49 6.36 -11.98 11.23
CA ARG A 49 7.35 -11.84 10.19
C ARG A 49 8.57 -12.75 10.37
N LYS A 50 8.79 -13.25 11.56
CA LYS A 50 9.85 -14.25 11.79
C LYS A 50 9.54 -15.57 11.10
N ALA A 51 8.26 -15.91 10.96
CA ALA A 51 7.83 -17.12 10.27
C ALA A 51 8.09 -17.07 8.76
N THR A 52 8.20 -15.87 8.18
CA THR A 52 8.34 -15.65 6.74
C THR A 52 9.69 -15.07 6.34
N GLU A 53 10.55 -14.70 7.28
CA GLU A 53 11.78 -13.93 7.01
C GLU A 53 12.76 -14.61 6.06
N LYS A 54 12.69 -15.94 5.94
CA LYS A 54 13.55 -16.73 5.03
C LYS A 54 12.90 -16.97 3.67
N ASN A 55 11.63 -16.59 3.50
CA ASN A 55 10.94 -16.73 2.24
C ASN A 55 11.39 -15.67 1.24
N LEU A 56 11.12 -15.90 -0.04
CA LEU A 56 11.48 -14.96 -1.10
C LEU A 56 10.79 -13.62 -0.91
N SER A 57 11.54 -12.56 -1.23
CA SER A 57 11.05 -11.19 -1.31
C SER A 57 11.19 -10.70 -2.75
N PRO A 58 10.24 -9.93 -3.29
CA PRO A 58 10.29 -9.53 -4.69
C PRO A 58 11.32 -8.42 -4.92
N MET A 59 11.92 -8.43 -6.11
CA MET A 59 12.63 -7.30 -6.67
C MET A 59 11.68 -6.48 -7.54
N SER A 60 12.07 -5.26 -7.92
CA SER A 60 11.19 -4.38 -8.70
C SER A 60 10.75 -4.98 -10.04
N ASN A 61 11.57 -5.86 -10.64
CA ASN A 61 11.24 -6.53 -11.90
C ASN A 61 10.62 -7.92 -11.72
N SER A 62 10.33 -8.32 -10.48
CA SER A 62 9.72 -9.62 -10.21
C SER A 62 8.25 -9.64 -10.62
N THR A 63 7.79 -10.80 -11.10
CA THR A 63 6.37 -11.08 -11.26
C THR A 63 5.83 -11.59 -9.92
N ILE A 64 4.75 -11.00 -9.44
CA ILE A 64 4.16 -11.30 -8.14
C ILE A 64 2.71 -11.73 -8.29
N ASP A 65 2.27 -12.61 -7.39
CA ASP A 65 0.87 -12.99 -7.20
C ASP A 65 0.42 -12.47 -5.85
N MET A 66 -0.68 -11.71 -5.83
CA MET A 66 -1.17 -11.07 -4.62
C MET A 66 -2.69 -11.14 -4.52
N LYS A 67 -3.16 -11.09 -3.28
CA LYS A 67 -4.56 -10.79 -2.96
C LYS A 67 -4.60 -9.46 -2.23
N TYR A 68 -5.53 -8.57 -2.59
CA TYR A 68 -5.61 -7.25 -1.98
C TYR A 68 -7.00 -6.65 -2.03
N HIS A 69 -7.23 -5.69 -1.12
CA HIS A 69 -8.34 -4.75 -1.16
C HIS A 69 -7.79 -3.32 -1.12
N GLY A 70 -8.21 -2.49 -2.08
CA GLY A 70 -7.88 -1.07 -2.09
C GLY A 70 -9.05 -0.25 -1.55
N ARG A 71 -8.76 0.67 -0.61
CA ARG A 71 -9.77 1.54 -0.01
C ARG A 71 -9.28 2.97 0.07
N LEU A 72 -10.23 3.91 -0.01
CA LEU A 72 -9.98 5.32 0.22
C LEU A 72 -10.05 5.62 1.72
N ILE A 73 -9.69 6.85 2.11
CA ILE A 73 -9.76 7.28 3.51
C ILE A 73 -11.18 7.22 4.07
N THR A 74 -12.19 7.26 3.21
CA THR A 74 -13.60 7.10 3.56
C THR A 74 -14.01 5.66 3.80
N ASP A 75 -13.07 4.72 3.66
CA ASP A 75 -13.29 3.27 3.70
C ASP A 75 -14.03 2.72 2.48
N GLU A 76 -14.26 3.55 1.45
CA GLU A 76 -14.85 3.11 0.18
C GLU A 76 -13.86 2.24 -0.58
N ALA A 77 -14.28 1.04 -0.94
CA ALA A 77 -13.48 0.14 -1.77
C ALA A 77 -13.46 0.63 -3.22
N PHE A 78 -12.27 0.73 -3.84
CA PHE A 78 -12.14 1.13 -5.25
C PHE A 78 -11.59 0.02 -6.13
N ASP A 79 -10.93 -0.98 -5.55
CA ASP A 79 -10.38 -2.11 -6.30
C ASP A 79 -10.19 -3.31 -5.37
N SER A 80 -10.17 -4.51 -5.96
CA SER A 80 -9.95 -5.74 -5.20
C SER A 80 -9.55 -6.87 -6.13
N SER A 81 -8.56 -7.66 -5.72
CA SER A 81 -8.19 -8.88 -6.43
C SER A 81 -9.27 -9.96 -6.32
N TYR A 82 -10.13 -9.87 -5.33
CA TYR A 82 -11.19 -10.86 -5.08
C TYR A 82 -12.27 -10.87 -6.17
N LEU A 83 -12.28 -9.87 -7.05
CA LEU A 83 -13.15 -9.84 -8.23
C LEU A 83 -12.50 -10.50 -9.45
N ARG A 84 -11.26 -10.93 -9.35
CA ARG A 84 -10.51 -11.52 -10.47
C ARG A 84 -10.64 -13.04 -10.48
N THR A 85 -10.64 -13.61 -11.69
CA THR A 85 -10.67 -15.06 -11.90
C THR A 85 -9.40 -15.57 -12.59
N GLN A 86 -8.59 -14.68 -13.15
CA GLN A 86 -7.33 -15.02 -13.83
C GLN A 86 -6.16 -14.36 -13.11
N PRO A 87 -5.03 -15.04 -12.95
CA PRO A 87 -4.70 -16.43 -13.33
C PRO A 87 -5.37 -17.47 -12.44
N ARG A 88 -5.86 -17.07 -11.29
CA ARG A 88 -6.65 -17.89 -10.36
C ARG A 88 -7.66 -17.00 -9.66
N ASP A 89 -8.69 -17.61 -9.05
CA ASP A 89 -9.67 -16.85 -8.30
C ASP A 89 -9.04 -16.02 -7.20
N SER A 90 -9.37 -14.73 -7.16
CA SER A 90 -8.93 -13.76 -6.16
C SER A 90 -7.44 -13.41 -6.23
N VAL A 91 -6.71 -13.82 -7.28
CA VAL A 91 -5.27 -13.56 -7.43
C VAL A 91 -5.03 -12.50 -8.50
N PHE A 92 -4.22 -11.49 -8.16
CA PHE A 92 -3.71 -10.50 -9.09
C PHE A 92 -2.24 -10.80 -9.39
N ARG A 93 -1.91 -10.99 -10.66
CA ARG A 93 -0.54 -11.21 -11.12
C ARG A 93 -0.05 -10.03 -11.93
N THR A 94 1.11 -9.49 -11.54
CA THR A 94 1.73 -8.37 -12.24
C THR A 94 3.22 -8.33 -11.95
N LYS A 95 3.97 -7.58 -12.77
CA LYS A 95 5.32 -7.17 -12.39
C LYS A 95 5.24 -6.03 -11.38
N LEU A 96 6.06 -6.07 -10.34
CA LEU A 96 6.01 -5.07 -9.27
C LEU A 96 6.26 -3.65 -9.82
N ASN A 97 7.17 -3.48 -10.77
CA ASN A 97 7.46 -2.17 -11.37
C ASN A 97 6.36 -1.62 -12.30
N ASN A 98 5.30 -2.39 -12.56
CA ASN A 98 4.11 -1.93 -13.29
C ASN A 98 3.02 -1.41 -12.36
N THR A 99 3.28 -1.32 -11.06
CA THR A 99 2.32 -0.86 -10.06
C THR A 99 2.64 0.58 -9.64
N ILE A 100 1.75 1.19 -8.86
CA ILE A 100 2.00 2.52 -8.28
C ILE A 100 3.19 2.46 -7.34
N ASN A 101 3.83 3.61 -7.11
CA ASN A 101 5.06 3.68 -6.29
C ASN A 101 4.86 3.13 -4.88
N GLY A 102 3.70 3.38 -4.28
CA GLY A 102 3.40 2.86 -2.95
C GLY A 102 3.46 1.35 -2.87
N TRP A 103 3.05 0.64 -3.92
CA TRP A 103 3.17 -0.81 -4.01
C TRP A 103 4.64 -1.23 -4.11
N ILE A 104 5.43 -0.54 -4.94
CA ILE A 104 6.86 -0.85 -5.11
C ILE A 104 7.58 -0.69 -3.78
N ILE A 105 7.32 0.39 -3.05
CA ILE A 105 7.93 0.65 -1.74
C ILE A 105 7.53 -0.44 -0.73
N GLY A 106 6.23 -0.69 -0.59
CA GLY A 106 5.70 -1.58 0.45
C GLY A 106 5.90 -3.05 0.15
N VAL A 107 5.56 -3.48 -1.05
CA VAL A 107 5.61 -4.90 -1.41
C VAL A 107 7.04 -5.41 -1.45
N SER A 108 8.01 -4.57 -1.80
CA SER A 108 9.43 -4.96 -1.77
C SER A 108 9.92 -5.34 -0.36
N GLN A 109 9.23 -4.92 0.69
CA GLN A 109 9.52 -5.28 2.07
C GLN A 109 8.89 -6.61 2.49
N MET A 110 7.97 -7.14 1.70
CA MET A 110 7.22 -8.36 2.02
C MET A 110 8.00 -9.60 1.60
N HIS A 111 7.78 -10.66 2.35
CA HIS A 111 8.19 -12.02 1.98
C HIS A 111 6.95 -12.83 1.64
N VAL A 112 7.12 -13.89 0.87
CA VAL A 112 6.02 -14.82 0.57
C VAL A 112 5.38 -15.29 1.88
N GLY A 113 4.06 -15.19 1.96
CA GLY A 113 3.29 -15.51 3.16
C GLY A 113 2.97 -14.32 4.05
N ASP A 114 3.57 -13.15 3.81
CA ASP A 114 3.28 -11.94 4.58
C ASP A 114 1.92 -11.36 4.23
N SER A 115 1.27 -10.79 5.24
CA SER A 115 0.03 -10.03 5.13
C SER A 115 0.18 -8.71 5.84
N CYS A 116 -0.23 -7.62 5.19
CA CYS A 116 -0.09 -6.29 5.78
C CYS A 116 -1.13 -5.32 5.22
N THR A 117 -1.26 -4.19 5.91
CA THR A 117 -1.92 -2.99 5.39
C THR A 117 -0.84 -2.01 4.98
N ILE A 118 -0.95 -1.47 3.76
CA ILE A 118 -0.06 -0.42 3.26
C ILE A 118 -0.90 0.84 3.11
N VAL A 119 -0.51 1.90 3.83
CA VAL A 119 -1.12 3.22 3.71
C VAL A 119 -0.25 4.07 2.79
N ILE A 120 -0.82 4.50 1.67
CA ILE A 120 -0.09 5.12 0.57
C ILE A 120 -0.48 6.58 0.47
N PRO A 121 0.46 7.54 0.72
CA PRO A 121 0.21 8.96 0.45
C PRO A 121 -0.12 9.17 -1.03
N TYR A 122 -0.92 10.18 -1.32
CA TYR A 122 -1.44 10.37 -2.69
C TYR A 122 -0.34 10.48 -3.75
N MET A 123 0.80 11.05 -3.42
CA MET A 123 1.92 11.20 -4.37
C MET A 123 2.61 9.87 -4.69
N GLN A 124 2.48 8.85 -3.83
CA GLN A 124 2.99 7.50 -4.08
C GLN A 124 1.91 6.59 -4.67
N GLY A 125 0.69 7.09 -4.80
CA GLY A 125 -0.42 6.41 -5.46
C GLY A 125 -0.68 6.98 -6.85
N TYR A 126 -1.86 7.54 -7.03
CA TYR A 126 -2.30 8.06 -8.34
C TYR A 126 -2.02 9.57 -8.51
N GLY A 127 -1.37 10.20 -7.52
CA GLY A 127 -0.89 11.57 -7.60
C GLY A 127 -1.99 12.59 -7.86
N THR A 128 -1.64 13.63 -8.62
CA THR A 128 -2.57 14.69 -8.99
C THR A 128 -3.47 14.33 -10.17
N SER A 129 -3.24 13.18 -10.81
CA SER A 129 -4.05 12.70 -11.95
C SER A 129 -5.26 11.88 -11.51
N GLY A 130 -5.17 11.24 -10.35
CA GLY A 130 -6.22 10.33 -9.89
C GLY A 130 -6.32 9.07 -10.73
N SER A 131 -7.39 8.31 -10.54
CA SER A 131 -7.69 7.11 -11.33
C SER A 131 -9.19 6.89 -11.40
N GLY A 132 -9.74 6.89 -12.61
CA GLY A 132 -11.16 6.72 -12.85
C GLY A 132 -12.00 7.76 -12.12
N ASN A 133 -13.21 7.36 -11.73
CA ASN A 133 -14.16 8.26 -11.05
C ASN A 133 -14.05 8.24 -9.53
N ARG A 134 -13.34 7.26 -8.96
CA ARG A 134 -13.29 7.04 -7.51
C ARG A 134 -12.05 7.63 -6.86
N ILE A 135 -10.92 7.60 -7.54
CA ILE A 135 -9.67 8.16 -7.02
C ILE A 135 -9.46 9.51 -7.68
N LYS A 136 -9.79 10.56 -6.93
CA LYS A 136 -9.68 11.94 -7.39
C LYS A 136 -8.22 12.42 -7.30
N PRO A 137 -7.87 13.43 -8.11
CA PRO A 137 -6.53 14.03 -8.05
C PRO A 137 -6.19 14.62 -6.68
#